data_a91a7bf0facc6b49a74e3da59599b17a
#
_entry.id   a91a7bf0facc6b49a74e3da59599b17a
#
_cell.length_a   1.000
_cell.length_b   1.000
_cell.length_c   1.000
_cell.angle_alpha   90.00
_cell.angle_beta   90.00
_cell.angle_gamma   90.00
#
_symmetry.space_group_name_H-M   'P 1'
#
loop_
_entity.id
_entity.type
_entity.pdbx_description
1 polymer ?
#
loop_
_entity_poly.entity_id
_entity_poly.type
_entity_poly.pdbx_seq_one_letter_code
_entity_poly.pdbx_strand_id
1 'polypeptide(L)'
;SAHSIALGFFKNLDGNFEFVSPLASQIEHFFALNLVDELTFFAPTGKAGELFEIPVSAEDSQTDRLFLVAVGDQSGSSARAAGAAVGRKVRGKNTTVFSACVVSEIKSFAISVSLGAWVWNLKTDKKKEEPTIYVASKDAQEVKEAAAIARAICRTRDLIHTPANIKTPAWMGKQAEDFAKGTGLTVKIFAGAALKEFGGLRAVGGSSPKPGPRMIQVTYQPKSKKKSVKALPHVVLVGKGITFDTGGVSLKRPYDTMMAMKSDMAGSAAILGTLTALEQLQPNVQ
;
A
#
# COMPACT_ATOMS: atom_id res chain seq x y z
N SER A 1 -8.75 -0.42 -22.58
CA SER A 1 -9.69 0.66 -22.26
C SER A 1 -9.95 0.69 -20.75
N ALA A 2 -10.16 1.89 -20.20
CA ALA A 2 -10.50 2.09 -18.79
C ALA A 2 -12.03 2.19 -18.64
N HIS A 3 -12.59 1.62 -17.55
CA HIS A 3 -14.01 1.78 -17.22
C HIS A 3 -14.28 3.15 -16.59
N SER A 4 -13.29 3.71 -15.93
CA SER A 4 -13.41 5.03 -15.29
C SER A 4 -12.15 5.88 -15.52
N ILE A 5 -12.33 7.20 -15.62
CA ILE A 5 -11.25 8.17 -15.70
C ILE A 5 -11.33 9.10 -14.49
N ALA A 6 -10.21 9.31 -13.80
CA ALA A 6 -10.12 10.26 -12.71
C ALA A 6 -9.36 11.51 -13.15
N LEU A 7 -9.99 12.69 -12.95
CA LEU A 7 -9.46 14.01 -13.24
C LEU A 7 -9.27 14.81 -11.95
N GLY A 8 -8.10 15.40 -11.79
CA GLY A 8 -7.82 16.28 -10.65
C GLY A 8 -8.26 17.71 -10.94
N PHE A 9 -8.90 18.34 -9.97
CA PHE A 9 -9.23 19.77 -10.01
C PHE A 9 -8.82 20.46 -8.71
N PHE A 10 -8.67 21.77 -8.77
CA PHE A 10 -8.49 22.62 -7.60
C PHE A 10 -9.26 23.93 -7.76
N LYS A 11 -9.43 24.65 -6.66
CA LYS A 11 -10.05 25.98 -6.66
C LYS A 11 -8.94 27.01 -6.54
N ASN A 12 -8.84 27.89 -7.52
CA ASN A 12 -7.83 28.96 -7.52
C ASN A 12 -8.19 30.08 -6.53
N LEU A 13 -7.30 31.09 -6.40
CA LEU A 13 -7.48 32.20 -5.47
C LEU A 13 -8.74 33.04 -5.76
N ASP A 14 -9.19 33.10 -7.00
CA ASP A 14 -10.40 33.81 -7.43
C ASP A 14 -11.66 32.98 -7.22
N GLY A 15 -11.52 31.76 -6.75
CA GLY A 15 -12.61 30.82 -6.50
C GLY A 15 -13.05 30.01 -7.72
N ASN A 16 -12.35 30.10 -8.85
CA ASN A 16 -12.64 29.35 -10.07
C ASN A 16 -12.05 27.94 -10.01
N PHE A 17 -12.69 27.00 -10.70
CA PHE A 17 -12.20 25.64 -10.83
C PHE A 17 -11.20 25.51 -12.00
N GLU A 18 -10.07 24.86 -11.71
CA GLU A 18 -9.05 24.54 -12.69
C GLU A 18 -8.68 23.06 -12.62
N PHE A 19 -8.33 22.48 -13.76
CA PHE A 19 -7.94 21.06 -13.85
C PHE A 19 -6.43 20.91 -13.96
N VAL A 20 -5.86 19.98 -13.17
CA VAL A 20 -4.42 19.63 -13.26
C VAL A 20 -4.14 18.62 -14.36
N SER A 21 -5.15 18.12 -15.04
CA SER A 21 -5.01 17.16 -16.13
C SER A 21 -4.87 17.88 -17.47
N PRO A 22 -3.84 17.54 -18.28
CA PRO A 22 -3.73 18.05 -19.65
C PRO A 22 -4.80 17.46 -20.60
N LEU A 23 -5.55 16.46 -20.15
CA LEU A 23 -6.59 15.78 -20.93
C LEU A 23 -7.99 16.34 -20.68
N ALA A 24 -8.16 17.32 -19.80
CA ALA A 24 -9.49 17.83 -19.42
C ALA A 24 -10.31 18.27 -20.64
N SER A 25 -9.78 19.15 -21.47
CA SER A 25 -10.50 19.63 -22.69
C SER A 25 -10.77 18.54 -23.73
N GLN A 26 -9.89 17.55 -23.84
CA GLN A 26 -10.12 16.40 -24.72
C GLN A 26 -11.27 15.53 -24.23
N ILE A 27 -11.38 15.35 -22.92
CA ILE A 27 -12.44 14.58 -22.25
C ILE A 27 -13.77 15.32 -22.37
N GLU A 28 -13.80 16.65 -22.18
CA GLU A 28 -14.99 17.47 -22.42
C GLU A 28 -15.52 17.31 -23.84
N HIS A 29 -14.62 17.42 -24.82
CA HIS A 29 -15.01 17.25 -26.22
C HIS A 29 -15.51 15.82 -26.52
N PHE A 30 -14.80 14.80 -26.01
CA PHE A 30 -15.12 13.39 -26.28
C PHE A 30 -16.47 12.96 -25.69
N PHE A 31 -16.82 13.44 -24.51
CA PHE A 31 -18.08 13.11 -23.83
C PHE A 31 -19.16 14.20 -24.01
N ALA A 32 -18.89 15.25 -24.79
CA ALA A 32 -19.80 16.36 -25.00
C ALA A 32 -20.34 16.98 -23.71
N LEU A 33 -19.46 17.26 -22.75
CA LEU A 33 -19.81 17.84 -21.45
C LEU A 33 -18.88 19.02 -21.09
N ASN A 34 -19.30 19.83 -20.11
CA ASN A 34 -18.50 20.90 -19.54
C ASN A 34 -18.18 20.53 -18.08
N LEU A 35 -16.91 20.27 -17.80
CA LEU A 35 -16.45 19.84 -16.46
C LEU A 35 -16.61 20.93 -15.40
N VAL A 36 -16.53 22.23 -15.80
CA VAL A 36 -16.71 23.34 -14.87
C VAL A 36 -18.19 23.48 -14.47
N ASP A 37 -19.11 23.27 -15.41
CA ASP A 37 -20.55 23.30 -15.13
C ASP A 37 -20.93 22.15 -14.19
N GLU A 38 -20.39 20.95 -14.41
CA GLU A 38 -20.57 19.79 -13.55
C GLU A 38 -20.06 20.09 -12.11
N LEU A 39 -18.87 20.68 -11.97
CA LEU A 39 -18.34 21.07 -10.66
C LEU A 39 -19.20 22.17 -10.01
N THR A 40 -19.71 23.11 -10.79
CA THR A 40 -20.58 24.17 -10.29
C THR A 40 -21.87 23.59 -9.71
N PHE A 41 -22.43 22.57 -10.36
CA PHE A 41 -23.61 21.84 -9.85
C PHE A 41 -23.33 21.16 -8.51
N PHE A 42 -22.18 20.51 -8.35
CA PHE A 42 -21.79 19.86 -7.10
C PHE A 42 -21.34 20.84 -5.98
N ALA A 43 -21.00 22.07 -6.36
CA ALA A 43 -20.56 23.13 -5.45
C ALA A 43 -19.44 22.69 -4.47
N PRO A 44 -18.33 22.08 -4.94
CA PRO A 44 -17.27 21.59 -4.08
C PRO A 44 -16.57 22.73 -3.32
N THR A 45 -16.03 22.41 -2.14
CA THR A 45 -15.23 23.38 -1.38
C THR A 45 -13.80 23.51 -1.94
N GLY A 46 -13.34 22.53 -2.72
CA GLY A 46 -11.96 22.41 -3.21
C GLY A 46 -11.01 21.71 -2.22
N LYS A 47 -11.55 21.21 -1.10
CA LYS A 47 -10.76 20.48 -0.11
C LYS A 47 -10.24 19.16 -0.71
N ALA A 48 -8.94 18.92 -0.56
CA ALA A 48 -8.30 17.72 -1.08
C ALA A 48 -9.02 16.42 -0.67
N GLY A 49 -9.33 15.59 -1.66
CA GLY A 49 -10.01 14.32 -1.48
C GLY A 49 -11.54 14.37 -1.56
N GLU A 50 -12.17 15.54 -1.79
CA GLU A 50 -13.53 15.58 -2.30
C GLU A 50 -13.58 14.90 -3.66
N LEU A 51 -14.55 14.01 -3.88
CA LEU A 51 -14.66 13.25 -5.12
C LEU A 51 -16.12 13.18 -5.57
N PHE A 52 -16.35 13.57 -6.81
CA PHE A 52 -17.63 13.55 -7.49
C PHE A 52 -17.59 12.56 -8.64
N GLU A 53 -18.67 11.82 -8.82
CA GLU A 53 -18.82 10.84 -9.89
C GLU A 53 -19.86 11.33 -10.89
N ILE A 54 -19.45 11.33 -12.15
CA ILE A 54 -20.31 11.73 -13.27
C ILE A 54 -20.49 10.50 -14.18
N PRO A 55 -21.72 10.06 -14.45
CA PRO A 55 -21.96 9.06 -15.48
C PRO A 55 -21.69 9.67 -16.86
N VAL A 56 -20.99 8.91 -17.71
CA VAL A 56 -20.70 9.31 -19.07
C VAL A 56 -20.94 8.15 -20.03
N SER A 57 -21.20 8.47 -21.28
CA SER A 57 -21.25 7.49 -22.35
C SER A 57 -20.78 8.14 -23.65
N ALA A 58 -20.08 7.39 -24.47
CA ALA A 58 -19.73 7.77 -25.82
C ALA A 58 -19.69 6.51 -26.68
N GLU A 59 -19.99 6.66 -27.95
CA GLU A 59 -19.92 5.60 -28.95
C GLU A 59 -18.47 5.07 -28.97
N ASP A 60 -18.28 3.77 -29.02
CA ASP A 60 -16.97 3.09 -28.97
C ASP A 60 -16.15 3.25 -27.66
N SER A 61 -16.74 3.75 -26.58
CA SER A 61 -16.08 3.85 -25.29
C SER A 61 -16.59 2.83 -24.27
N GLN A 62 -15.66 2.22 -23.53
CA GLN A 62 -15.99 1.42 -22.34
C GLN A 62 -15.99 2.26 -21.05
N THR A 63 -15.62 3.54 -21.15
CA THR A 63 -15.64 4.45 -20.00
C THR A 63 -17.07 4.88 -19.73
N ASP A 64 -17.56 4.56 -18.54
CA ASP A 64 -18.92 4.86 -18.10
C ASP A 64 -18.97 5.83 -16.90
N ARG A 65 -17.80 6.18 -16.32
CA ARG A 65 -17.69 7.09 -15.18
C ARG A 65 -16.49 8.01 -15.27
N LEU A 66 -16.71 9.28 -14.94
CA LEU A 66 -15.66 10.21 -14.60
C LEU A 66 -15.65 10.46 -13.10
N PHE A 67 -14.46 10.50 -12.51
CA PHE A 67 -14.23 10.90 -11.11
C PHE A 67 -13.53 12.25 -11.11
N LEU A 68 -14.20 13.30 -10.67
CA LEU A 68 -13.61 14.60 -10.43
C LEU A 68 -13.11 14.63 -8.97
N VAL A 69 -11.81 14.73 -8.77
CA VAL A 69 -11.21 14.69 -7.43
C VAL A 69 -10.47 15.98 -7.13
N ALA A 70 -10.81 16.61 -6.00
CA ALA A 70 -10.11 17.81 -5.54
C ALA A 70 -8.69 17.45 -5.08
N VAL A 71 -7.68 18.15 -5.64
CA VAL A 71 -6.26 17.97 -5.30
C VAL A 71 -5.75 19.04 -4.33
N GLY A 72 -6.60 19.98 -3.92
CA GLY A 72 -6.28 21.04 -2.97
C GLY A 72 -5.09 21.88 -3.43
N ASP A 73 -4.19 22.19 -2.50
CA ASP A 73 -2.95 22.93 -2.75
C ASP A 73 -1.83 22.13 -3.42
N GLN A 74 -2.12 20.90 -3.83
CA GLN A 74 -1.19 19.92 -4.43
C GLN A 74 0.02 19.57 -3.54
N SER A 75 0.03 19.92 -2.26
CA SER A 75 1.03 19.46 -1.30
C SER A 75 1.01 17.94 -1.17
N GLY A 76 2.06 17.35 -0.59
CA GLY A 76 2.12 15.90 -0.36
C GLY A 76 0.96 15.37 0.48
N SER A 77 0.40 16.16 1.41
CA SER A 77 -0.81 15.80 2.18
C SER A 77 -2.07 15.81 1.32
N SER A 78 -2.23 16.81 0.48
CA SER A 78 -3.35 16.94 -0.44
C SER A 78 -3.33 15.87 -1.52
N ALA A 79 -2.15 15.58 -2.09
CA ALA A 79 -1.96 14.49 -3.04
C ALA A 79 -2.33 13.12 -2.43
N ARG A 80 -1.94 12.89 -1.16
CA ARG A 80 -2.35 11.67 -0.44
C ARG A 80 -3.86 11.59 -0.24
N ALA A 81 -4.52 12.69 0.13
CA ALA A 81 -5.97 12.73 0.33
C ALA A 81 -6.73 12.43 -0.97
N ALA A 82 -6.33 13.07 -2.07
CA ALA A 82 -6.90 12.87 -3.40
C ALA A 82 -6.70 11.43 -3.90
N GLY A 83 -5.47 10.91 -3.84
CA GLY A 83 -5.18 9.54 -4.22
C GLY A 83 -5.97 8.51 -3.42
N ALA A 84 -6.04 8.68 -2.10
CA ALA A 84 -6.82 7.79 -1.25
C ALA A 84 -8.33 7.86 -1.55
N ALA A 85 -8.87 9.00 -1.96
CA ALA A 85 -10.27 9.14 -2.36
C ALA A 85 -10.56 8.32 -3.62
N VAL A 86 -9.72 8.42 -4.66
CA VAL A 86 -9.83 7.61 -5.89
C VAL A 86 -9.76 6.12 -5.54
N GLY A 87 -8.76 5.70 -4.75
CA GLY A 87 -8.61 4.30 -4.37
C GLY A 87 -9.82 3.77 -3.60
N ARG A 88 -10.34 4.51 -2.62
CA ARG A 88 -11.54 4.11 -1.86
C ARG A 88 -12.79 3.98 -2.73
N LYS A 89 -12.93 4.84 -3.76
CA LYS A 89 -14.08 4.82 -4.67
C LYS A 89 -14.21 3.50 -5.42
N VAL A 90 -13.08 2.87 -5.74
CA VAL A 90 -13.04 1.63 -6.52
C VAL A 90 -12.64 0.39 -5.70
N ARG A 91 -12.52 0.54 -4.39
CA ARG A 91 -12.17 -0.56 -3.48
C ARG A 91 -13.14 -1.73 -3.62
N GLY A 92 -12.58 -2.93 -3.79
CA GLY A 92 -13.36 -4.17 -3.89
C GLY A 92 -14.19 -4.29 -5.16
N LYS A 93 -13.86 -3.54 -6.21
CA LYS A 93 -14.50 -3.61 -7.53
C LYS A 93 -13.50 -4.17 -8.54
N ASN A 94 -13.96 -5.05 -9.41
CA ASN A 94 -13.19 -5.48 -10.58
C ASN A 94 -13.38 -4.44 -11.70
N THR A 95 -12.59 -3.39 -11.66
CA THR A 95 -12.70 -2.27 -12.60
C THR A 95 -11.33 -1.75 -12.98
N THR A 96 -11.24 -1.08 -14.11
CA THR A 96 -10.02 -0.41 -14.59
C THR A 96 -10.21 1.10 -14.51
N VAL A 97 -9.29 1.77 -13.85
CA VAL A 97 -9.27 3.24 -13.71
C VAL A 97 -8.02 3.81 -14.38
N PHE A 98 -8.20 4.82 -15.19
CA PHE A 98 -7.11 5.68 -15.65
C PHE A 98 -7.15 6.99 -14.90
N SER A 99 -6.14 7.24 -14.05
CA SER A 99 -6.00 8.50 -13.34
C SER A 99 -5.14 9.47 -14.16
N ALA A 100 -5.77 10.52 -14.66
CA ALA A 100 -5.14 11.64 -15.32
C ALA A 100 -4.85 12.81 -14.36
N CYS A 101 -4.81 12.56 -13.05
CA CYS A 101 -4.44 13.53 -12.03
C CYS A 101 -2.92 13.72 -12.05
N VAL A 102 -2.44 14.69 -12.80
CA VAL A 102 -1.00 15.01 -12.90
C VAL A 102 -0.64 16.04 -11.84
N VAL A 103 -0.45 15.59 -10.61
CA VAL A 103 -0.07 16.44 -9.46
C VAL A 103 1.45 16.50 -9.31
N SER A 104 1.98 17.56 -8.67
CA SER A 104 3.41 17.71 -8.38
C SER A 104 3.95 16.56 -7.53
N GLU A 105 3.18 16.13 -6.52
CA GLU A 105 3.52 15.06 -5.58
C GLU A 105 2.95 13.70 -6.05
N ILE A 106 3.28 13.30 -7.30
CA ILE A 106 2.70 12.10 -7.93
C ILE A 106 3.02 10.81 -7.18
N LYS A 107 4.18 10.70 -6.56
CA LYS A 107 4.56 9.54 -5.74
C LYS A 107 3.63 9.38 -4.53
N SER A 108 3.35 10.47 -3.83
CA SER A 108 2.42 10.51 -2.70
C SER A 108 0.99 10.14 -3.13
N PHE A 109 0.55 10.62 -4.28
CA PHE A 109 -0.75 10.31 -4.88
C PHE A 109 -0.83 8.81 -5.23
N ALA A 110 0.12 8.28 -6.00
CA ALA A 110 0.11 6.90 -6.49
C ALA A 110 0.18 5.86 -5.36
N ILE A 111 0.99 6.11 -4.31
CA ILE A 111 1.00 5.27 -3.10
C ILE A 111 -0.41 5.26 -2.50
N SER A 112 -1.01 6.43 -2.32
CA SER A 112 -2.29 6.55 -1.61
C SER A 112 -3.48 6.00 -2.39
N VAL A 113 -3.46 6.06 -3.73
CA VAL A 113 -4.44 5.37 -4.58
C VAL A 113 -4.44 3.87 -4.27
N SER A 114 -3.28 3.25 -4.30
CA SER A 114 -3.13 1.81 -4.01
C SER A 114 -3.56 1.45 -2.59
N LEU A 115 -3.17 2.28 -1.60
CA LEU A 115 -3.55 2.06 -0.20
C LEU A 115 -5.05 2.28 0.04
N GLY A 116 -5.66 3.20 -0.69
CA GLY A 116 -7.11 3.43 -0.67
C GLY A 116 -7.90 2.28 -1.25
N ALA A 117 -7.38 1.66 -2.30
CA ALA A 117 -8.00 0.51 -2.98
C ALA A 117 -7.78 -0.82 -2.25
N TRP A 118 -6.86 -0.88 -1.29
CA TRP A 118 -6.52 -2.11 -0.60
C TRP A 118 -7.71 -2.76 0.09
N VAL A 119 -7.87 -4.08 -0.12
CA VAL A 119 -8.87 -4.94 0.51
C VAL A 119 -8.17 -6.12 1.18
N TRP A 120 -8.55 -6.43 2.41
CA TRP A 120 -8.18 -7.67 3.07
C TRP A 120 -9.40 -8.58 3.21
N ASN A 121 -9.27 -9.84 2.79
CA ASN A 121 -10.35 -10.82 2.86
C ASN A 121 -9.78 -12.24 2.94
N LEU A 122 -10.33 -13.07 3.84
CA LEU A 122 -10.06 -14.50 3.94
C LEU A 122 -11.28 -15.36 3.54
N LYS A 123 -12.33 -14.76 3.00
CA LYS A 123 -13.51 -15.50 2.54
C LYS A 123 -13.14 -16.39 1.36
N THR A 124 -13.53 -17.66 1.43
CA THR A 124 -13.23 -18.64 0.39
C THR A 124 -14.28 -18.67 -0.72
N ASP A 125 -15.47 -18.14 -0.45
CA ASP A 125 -16.62 -18.09 -1.35
C ASP A 125 -16.59 -16.90 -2.33
N LYS A 126 -15.75 -15.89 -2.07
CA LYS A 126 -15.63 -14.71 -2.92
C LYS A 126 -14.18 -14.45 -3.30
N LYS A 127 -13.90 -14.46 -4.60
CA LYS A 127 -12.64 -13.94 -5.11
C LYS A 127 -12.43 -12.50 -4.61
N LYS A 128 -11.21 -12.20 -4.17
CA LYS A 128 -10.80 -10.82 -3.90
C LYS A 128 -10.83 -10.05 -5.21
N GLU A 129 -11.75 -9.10 -5.31
CA GLU A 129 -11.81 -8.20 -6.46
C GLU A 129 -10.88 -7.01 -6.17
N GLU A 130 -10.01 -6.72 -7.11
CA GLU A 130 -9.04 -5.62 -7.03
C GLU A 130 -9.11 -4.77 -8.30
N PRO A 131 -9.16 -3.45 -8.17
CA PRO A 131 -9.12 -2.58 -9.35
C PRO A 131 -7.73 -2.57 -9.96
N THR A 132 -7.67 -2.42 -11.28
CA THR A 132 -6.45 -2.05 -11.99
C THR A 132 -6.41 -0.53 -12.15
N ILE A 133 -5.37 0.12 -11.66
CA ILE A 133 -5.26 1.57 -11.66
C ILE A 133 -4.00 1.99 -12.40
N TYR A 134 -4.19 2.72 -13.49
CA TYR A 134 -3.13 3.36 -14.25
C TYR A 134 -3.03 4.82 -13.81
N VAL A 135 -1.83 5.28 -13.51
CA VAL A 135 -1.57 6.67 -13.08
C VAL A 135 -0.73 7.36 -14.15
N ALA A 136 -1.27 8.40 -14.74
CA ALA A 136 -0.53 9.24 -15.67
C ALA A 136 0.57 10.03 -14.93
N SER A 137 1.76 10.04 -15.47
CA SER A 137 2.91 10.77 -14.93
C SER A 137 3.87 11.16 -16.03
N LYS A 138 4.61 12.26 -15.80
CA LYS A 138 5.77 12.64 -16.61
C LYS A 138 6.99 11.75 -16.31
N ASP A 139 7.05 11.18 -15.10
CA ASP A 139 8.08 10.25 -14.66
C ASP A 139 7.47 8.87 -14.32
N ALA A 140 7.58 7.94 -15.26
CA ALA A 140 7.11 6.57 -15.10
C ALA A 140 7.92 5.80 -14.03
N GLN A 141 9.19 6.18 -13.78
CA GLN A 141 10.01 5.53 -12.78
C GLN A 141 9.50 5.85 -11.36
N GLU A 142 9.13 7.10 -11.12
CA GLU A 142 8.56 7.53 -9.85
C GLU A 142 7.28 6.77 -9.50
N VAL A 143 6.41 6.54 -10.49
CA VAL A 143 5.17 5.73 -10.30
C VAL A 143 5.49 4.26 -10.05
N LYS A 144 6.52 3.68 -10.70
CA LYS A 144 6.97 2.31 -10.43
C LYS A 144 7.49 2.16 -9.00
N GLU A 145 8.27 3.13 -8.52
CA GLU A 145 8.75 3.14 -7.13
C GLU A 145 7.59 3.28 -6.14
N ALA A 146 6.64 4.18 -6.42
CA ALA A 146 5.42 4.33 -5.64
C ALA A 146 4.64 3.01 -5.53
N ALA A 147 4.49 2.30 -6.65
CA ALA A 147 3.82 1.00 -6.68
C ALA A 147 4.58 -0.07 -5.86
N ALA A 148 5.91 -0.05 -5.84
CA ALA A 148 6.72 -0.94 -5.01
C ALA A 148 6.49 -0.68 -3.52
N ILE A 149 6.53 0.60 -3.12
CA ILE A 149 6.28 1.03 -1.74
C ILE A 149 4.84 0.68 -1.32
N ALA A 150 3.86 0.97 -2.16
CA ALA A 150 2.46 0.64 -1.87
C ALA A 150 2.26 -0.86 -1.66
N ARG A 151 2.83 -1.72 -2.52
CA ARG A 151 2.78 -3.19 -2.34
C ARG A 151 3.42 -3.63 -1.04
N ALA A 152 4.55 -3.05 -0.64
CA ALA A 152 5.21 -3.35 0.62
C ALA A 152 4.30 -3.03 1.82
N ILE A 153 3.64 -1.86 1.81
CA ILE A 153 2.71 -1.45 2.85
C ILE A 153 1.46 -2.36 2.85
N CYS A 154 0.92 -2.71 1.68
CA CYS A 154 -0.23 -3.62 1.59
C CYS A 154 0.12 -5.02 2.15
N ARG A 155 1.30 -5.58 1.83
CA ARG A 155 1.79 -6.84 2.41
C ARG A 155 1.92 -6.77 3.92
N THR A 156 2.46 -5.67 4.45
CA THR A 156 2.50 -5.41 5.89
C THR A 156 1.11 -5.45 6.52
N ARG A 157 0.14 -4.78 5.89
CA ARG A 157 -1.26 -4.78 6.35
C ARG A 157 -1.86 -6.19 6.31
N ASP A 158 -1.61 -6.96 5.26
CA ASP A 158 -2.10 -8.34 5.12
C ASP A 158 -1.57 -9.23 6.26
N LEU A 159 -0.27 -9.13 6.58
CA LEU A 159 0.33 -9.85 7.72
C LEU A 159 -0.33 -9.47 9.04
N ILE A 160 -0.54 -8.17 9.29
CA ILE A 160 -1.12 -7.67 10.54
C ILE A 160 -2.60 -8.10 10.67
N HIS A 161 -3.37 -8.02 9.58
CA HIS A 161 -4.82 -8.34 9.60
C HIS A 161 -5.10 -9.84 9.74
N THR A 162 -4.16 -10.69 9.35
CA THR A 162 -4.31 -12.14 9.49
C THR A 162 -4.61 -12.51 10.94
N PRO A 163 -5.66 -13.33 11.21
CA PRO A 163 -6.04 -13.74 12.56
C PRO A 163 -4.94 -14.52 13.29
N ALA A 164 -4.92 -14.42 14.62
CA ALA A 164 -3.88 -15.01 15.45
C ALA A 164 -3.89 -16.55 15.43
N ASN A 165 -5.03 -17.19 15.20
CA ASN A 165 -5.14 -18.65 15.06
C ASN A 165 -4.47 -19.20 13.79
N ILE A 166 -4.26 -18.34 12.76
CA ILE A 166 -3.50 -18.67 11.54
C ILE A 166 -2.04 -18.25 11.72
N LYS A 167 -1.83 -17.09 12.27
CA LYS A 167 -0.55 -16.39 12.37
C LYS A 167 0.30 -16.92 13.51
N THR A 168 0.92 -18.09 13.30
CA THR A 168 1.89 -18.67 14.24
C THR A 168 3.32 -18.21 13.93
N PRO A 169 4.30 -18.42 14.83
CA PRO A 169 5.71 -18.17 14.53
C PRO A 169 6.21 -18.90 13.27
N ALA A 170 5.76 -20.13 13.04
CA ALA A 170 6.10 -20.89 11.84
C ALA A 170 5.46 -20.28 10.57
N TRP A 171 4.21 -19.81 10.68
CA TRP A 171 3.54 -19.11 9.58
C TRP A 171 4.29 -17.82 9.19
N MET A 172 4.77 -17.04 10.15
CA MET A 172 5.60 -15.86 9.88
C MET A 172 6.89 -16.21 9.12
N GLY A 173 7.57 -17.30 9.53
CA GLY A 173 8.72 -17.83 8.79
C GLY A 173 8.38 -18.17 7.35
N LYS A 174 7.27 -18.87 7.14
CA LYS A 174 6.77 -19.22 5.81
C LYS A 174 6.46 -17.99 4.95
N GLN A 175 5.88 -16.92 5.54
CA GLN A 175 5.65 -15.67 4.82
C GLN A 175 6.96 -15.01 4.38
N ALA A 176 8.01 -15.04 5.22
CA ALA A 176 9.33 -14.52 4.83
C ALA A 176 9.92 -15.31 3.65
N GLU A 177 9.83 -16.64 3.69
CA GLU A 177 10.26 -17.50 2.57
C GLU A 177 9.45 -17.23 1.29
N ASP A 178 8.13 -17.08 1.40
CA ASP A 178 7.27 -16.81 0.24
C ASP A 178 7.56 -15.43 -0.36
N PHE A 179 7.84 -14.42 0.45
CA PHE A 179 8.22 -13.09 -0.01
C PHE A 179 9.61 -13.06 -0.67
N ALA A 180 10.49 -13.96 -0.30
CA ALA A 180 11.82 -14.08 -0.88
C ALA A 180 11.84 -14.81 -2.23
N LYS A 181 10.81 -15.60 -2.55
CA LYS A 181 10.74 -16.34 -3.81
C LYS A 181 10.83 -15.43 -5.03
N GLY A 182 11.74 -15.75 -5.93
CA GLY A 182 11.95 -14.98 -7.16
C GLY A 182 12.61 -13.61 -6.95
N THR A 183 13.08 -13.33 -5.72
CA THR A 183 13.79 -12.09 -5.36
C THR A 183 15.28 -12.38 -5.07
N GLY A 184 16.07 -11.32 -4.86
CA GLY A 184 17.44 -11.40 -4.36
C GLY A 184 17.57 -11.53 -2.84
N LEU A 185 16.47 -11.79 -2.13
CA LEU A 185 16.47 -11.94 -0.67
C LEU A 185 16.87 -13.37 -0.27
N THR A 186 17.68 -13.49 0.79
CA THR A 186 18.01 -14.78 1.42
C THR A 186 17.35 -14.84 2.80
N VAL A 187 16.68 -15.96 3.09
CA VAL A 187 15.99 -16.18 4.37
C VAL A 187 16.67 -17.29 5.16
N LYS A 188 16.94 -17.03 6.43
CA LYS A 188 17.39 -18.02 7.39
C LYS A 188 16.47 -18.02 8.62
N ILE A 189 15.93 -19.19 8.96
CA ILE A 189 15.03 -19.37 10.10
C ILE A 189 15.75 -20.16 11.18
N PHE A 190 15.84 -19.57 12.38
CA PHE A 190 16.39 -20.22 13.55
C PHE A 190 15.24 -20.72 14.42
N ALA A 191 15.32 -21.99 14.82
CA ALA A 191 14.31 -22.68 15.62
C ALA A 191 14.94 -23.75 16.54
N GLY A 192 14.23 -24.16 17.57
CA GLY A 192 14.67 -25.23 18.46
C GLY A 192 16.06 -24.99 19.05
N ALA A 193 16.98 -25.91 18.84
CA ALA A 193 18.36 -25.86 19.35
C ALA A 193 19.12 -24.61 18.86
N ALA A 194 18.83 -24.11 17.66
CA ALA A 194 19.46 -22.89 17.12
C ALA A 194 19.12 -21.62 17.91
N LEU A 195 18.14 -21.68 18.80
CA LEU A 195 17.76 -20.56 19.69
C LEU A 195 18.36 -20.70 21.11
N LYS A 196 19.28 -21.65 21.36
CA LYS A 196 19.80 -21.92 22.70
C LYS A 196 20.33 -20.65 23.38
N GLU A 197 21.06 -19.83 22.67
CA GLU A 197 21.69 -18.61 23.22
C GLU A 197 20.70 -17.41 23.30
N PHE A 198 19.47 -17.55 22.79
CA PHE A 198 18.46 -16.50 22.77
C PHE A 198 17.43 -16.69 23.89
N GLY A 199 17.86 -16.52 25.18
CA GLY A 199 17.04 -16.77 26.37
C GLY A 199 15.69 -16.05 26.35
N GLY A 200 15.65 -14.77 25.97
CA GLY A 200 14.41 -13.99 25.87
C GLY A 200 13.42 -14.55 24.85
N LEU A 201 13.89 -14.93 23.65
CA LEU A 201 13.03 -15.56 22.63
C LEU A 201 12.47 -16.90 23.12
N ARG A 202 13.28 -17.69 23.83
CA ARG A 202 12.86 -18.97 24.39
C ARG A 202 11.85 -18.80 25.51
N ALA A 203 12.07 -17.83 26.40
CA ALA A 203 11.17 -17.56 27.53
C ALA A 203 9.79 -17.13 27.03
N VAL A 204 9.73 -16.13 26.15
CA VAL A 204 8.46 -15.64 25.59
C VAL A 204 7.81 -16.69 24.69
N GLY A 205 8.58 -17.32 23.81
CA GLY A 205 8.08 -18.31 22.87
C GLY A 205 7.72 -19.66 23.49
N GLY A 206 8.15 -19.90 24.73
CA GLY A 206 7.82 -21.10 25.49
C GLY A 206 6.34 -21.21 25.86
N SER A 207 5.60 -20.11 25.84
CA SER A 207 4.14 -20.08 26.00
C SER A 207 3.39 -20.78 24.88
N SER A 208 4.02 -20.96 23.70
CA SER A 208 3.48 -21.68 22.55
C SER A 208 4.47 -22.76 22.09
N PRO A 209 4.52 -23.92 22.76
CA PRO A 209 5.53 -24.94 22.47
C PRO A 209 5.42 -25.56 21.08
N LYS A 210 4.25 -25.54 20.48
CA LYS A 210 4.00 -26.05 19.11
C LYS A 210 3.14 -25.05 18.32
N PRO A 211 3.67 -24.40 17.29
CA PRO A 211 5.03 -24.50 16.74
C PRO A 211 6.01 -23.55 17.40
N GLY A 212 6.78 -23.84 18.35
CA GLY A 212 7.70 -23.02 19.14
C GLY A 212 8.27 -21.74 18.47
N PRO A 213 9.08 -20.96 19.21
CA PRO A 213 9.59 -19.66 18.76
C PRO A 213 10.45 -19.75 17.50
N ARG A 214 10.55 -18.63 16.78
CA ARG A 214 11.39 -18.46 15.60
C ARG A 214 12.13 -17.12 15.67
N MET A 215 13.39 -17.11 15.20
CA MET A 215 14.06 -15.91 14.76
C MET A 215 14.22 -16.00 13.24
N ILE A 216 13.78 -14.95 12.53
CA ILE A 216 13.78 -14.90 11.07
C ILE A 216 14.79 -13.84 10.66
N GLN A 217 15.85 -14.25 9.98
CA GLN A 217 16.84 -13.37 9.39
C GLN A 217 16.60 -13.31 7.89
N VAL A 218 16.44 -12.10 7.36
CA VAL A 218 16.32 -11.85 5.92
C VAL A 218 17.46 -10.94 5.52
N THR A 219 18.20 -11.33 4.49
CA THR A 219 19.34 -10.58 3.99
C THR A 219 19.07 -10.10 2.58
N TYR A 220 19.35 -8.83 2.33
CA TYR A 220 19.33 -8.21 1.03
C TYR A 220 20.77 -7.92 0.58
N GLN A 221 21.04 -8.18 -0.70
CA GLN A 221 22.26 -7.74 -1.36
C GLN A 221 21.91 -7.10 -2.70
N PRO A 222 22.36 -5.87 -2.99
CA PRO A 222 22.06 -5.22 -4.26
C PRO A 222 22.69 -5.98 -5.44
N LYS A 223 21.97 -6.09 -6.56
CA LYS A 223 22.41 -6.82 -7.76
C LYS A 223 23.63 -6.18 -8.44
N SER A 224 23.80 -4.87 -8.30
CA SER A 224 24.88 -4.10 -8.92
C SER A 224 25.92 -3.71 -7.88
N LYS A 225 27.00 -4.48 -7.81
CA LYS A 225 28.27 -3.98 -7.22
C LYS A 225 28.92 -3.06 -8.27
N LYS A 226 28.74 -1.77 -8.22
CA LYS A 226 29.62 -0.84 -8.95
C LYS A 226 31.05 -1.12 -8.47
N LYS A 227 31.94 -1.50 -9.41
CA LYS A 227 33.32 -1.96 -9.15
C LYS A 227 34.24 -0.98 -8.37
N SER A 228 33.77 0.19 -7.97
CA SER A 228 34.57 1.26 -7.35
C SER A 228 34.09 1.71 -5.98
N VAL A 229 33.20 0.98 -5.31
CA VAL A 229 32.61 1.47 -4.08
C VAL A 229 33.26 0.83 -2.86
N LYS A 230 33.67 1.67 -1.90
CA LYS A 230 33.90 1.31 -0.49
C LYS A 230 32.81 0.35 -0.03
N ALA A 231 33.09 -0.50 0.97
CA ALA A 231 32.11 -1.42 1.53
C ALA A 231 30.75 -0.73 1.72
N LEU A 232 29.67 -1.36 1.24
CA LEU A 232 28.33 -0.80 1.38
C LEU A 232 27.99 -0.65 2.86
N PRO A 233 27.22 0.39 3.23
CA PRO A 233 26.70 0.51 4.59
C PRO A 233 25.89 -0.75 4.95
N HIS A 234 26.21 -1.38 6.09
CA HIS A 234 25.45 -2.48 6.62
C HIS A 234 24.38 -1.94 7.54
N VAL A 235 23.10 -2.12 7.15
CA VAL A 235 21.94 -1.66 7.91
C VAL A 235 21.21 -2.87 8.48
N VAL A 236 21.06 -2.91 9.81
CA VAL A 236 20.32 -3.97 10.51
C VAL A 236 19.00 -3.40 11.02
N LEU A 237 17.89 -3.97 10.57
CA LEU A 237 16.55 -3.65 11.04
C LEU A 237 16.07 -4.76 11.98
N VAL A 238 15.62 -4.40 13.18
CA VAL A 238 15.10 -5.35 14.16
C VAL A 238 13.63 -5.07 14.45
N GLY A 239 12.77 -6.09 14.31
CA GLY A 239 11.33 -5.96 14.48
C GLY A 239 10.75 -6.97 15.48
N LYS A 240 9.89 -6.49 16.37
CA LYS A 240 9.10 -7.32 17.28
C LYS A 240 8.18 -8.24 16.48
N GLY A 241 8.22 -9.54 16.76
CA GLY A 241 7.47 -10.57 16.05
C GLY A 241 6.57 -11.42 16.93
N ILE A 242 6.04 -10.87 18.05
CA ILE A 242 5.10 -11.57 18.91
C ILE A 242 3.78 -11.78 18.18
N THR A 243 3.47 -13.01 17.80
CA THR A 243 2.32 -13.30 16.95
C THR A 243 0.98 -13.06 17.63
N PHE A 244 0.94 -13.19 18.98
CA PHE A 244 -0.18 -12.78 19.81
C PHE A 244 0.25 -12.64 21.27
N ASP A 245 -0.06 -11.52 21.92
CA ASP A 245 0.28 -11.28 23.33
C ASP A 245 -0.98 -11.30 24.22
N THR A 246 -1.14 -12.36 24.99
CA THR A 246 -2.23 -12.49 25.97
C THR A 246 -1.93 -11.80 27.30
N GLY A 247 -0.67 -11.38 27.56
CA GLY A 247 -0.19 -10.92 28.85
C GLY A 247 0.32 -12.04 29.77
N GLY A 248 0.09 -13.30 29.44
CA GLY A 248 0.51 -14.45 30.25
C GLY A 248 -0.23 -14.52 31.59
N VAL A 249 0.50 -14.73 32.72
CA VAL A 249 -0.07 -14.77 34.08
C VAL A 249 -0.83 -13.50 34.41
N SER A 250 -0.30 -12.33 34.02
CA SER A 250 -1.02 -11.04 34.06
C SER A 250 -1.84 -10.88 32.80
N LEU A 251 -2.94 -11.62 32.69
CA LEU A 251 -3.80 -11.62 31.52
C LEU A 251 -4.31 -10.22 31.20
N LYS A 252 -4.18 -9.80 29.93
CA LYS A 252 -4.62 -8.48 29.47
C LYS A 252 -6.13 -8.30 29.63
N ARG A 253 -6.50 -7.16 30.25
CA ARG A 253 -7.89 -6.72 30.43
C ARG A 253 -8.00 -5.25 30.05
N PRO A 254 -9.12 -4.78 29.48
CA PRO A 254 -10.27 -5.58 29.01
C PRO A 254 -9.93 -6.45 27.82
N TYR A 255 -10.77 -7.41 27.49
CA TYR A 255 -10.53 -8.36 26.37
C TYR A 255 -10.34 -7.68 25.02
N ASP A 256 -10.97 -6.54 24.76
CA ASP A 256 -10.79 -5.77 23.52
C ASP A 256 -9.33 -5.37 23.31
N THR A 257 -8.62 -5.00 24.39
CA THR A 257 -7.18 -4.73 24.33
C THR A 257 -6.39 -5.97 23.95
N MET A 258 -6.74 -7.13 24.52
CA MET A 258 -6.09 -8.40 24.16
C MET A 258 -6.37 -8.80 22.71
N MET A 259 -7.59 -8.64 22.22
CA MET A 259 -7.95 -8.96 20.82
C MET A 259 -7.15 -8.15 19.81
N ALA A 260 -6.79 -6.90 20.13
CA ALA A 260 -5.93 -6.06 19.32
C ALA A 260 -4.48 -6.59 19.23
N MET A 261 -4.04 -7.48 20.15
CA MET A 261 -2.67 -8.01 20.18
C MET A 261 -2.33 -8.95 19.02
N LYS A 262 -3.26 -9.26 18.15
CA LYS A 262 -2.90 -9.84 16.84
C LYS A 262 -1.96 -8.95 16.04
N SER A 263 -1.86 -7.66 16.36
CA SER A 263 -0.95 -6.68 15.77
C SER A 263 0.43 -6.62 16.46
N ASP A 264 0.67 -7.40 17.50
CA ASP A 264 1.91 -7.33 18.30
C ASP A 264 3.17 -7.77 17.55
N MET A 265 3.00 -8.30 16.35
CA MET A 265 4.05 -8.61 15.38
C MET A 265 4.20 -7.53 14.28
N ALA A 266 3.56 -6.37 14.40
CA ALA A 266 3.56 -5.34 13.36
C ALA A 266 4.98 -4.83 13.04
N GLY A 267 5.88 -4.78 14.02
CA GLY A 267 7.28 -4.42 13.80
C GLY A 267 7.99 -5.35 12.82
N SER A 268 7.87 -6.67 13.01
CA SER A 268 8.44 -7.64 12.08
C SER A 268 7.72 -7.62 10.71
N ALA A 269 6.41 -7.42 10.70
CA ALA A 269 5.65 -7.28 9.46
C ALA A 269 6.09 -6.07 8.63
N ALA A 270 6.34 -4.93 9.28
CA ALA A 270 6.85 -3.73 8.62
C ALA A 270 8.23 -3.96 7.98
N ILE A 271 9.12 -4.66 8.68
CA ILE A 271 10.45 -5.00 8.14
C ILE A 271 10.30 -5.96 6.96
N LEU A 272 9.53 -7.04 7.10
CA LEU A 272 9.31 -7.98 5.99
C LEU A 272 8.70 -7.27 4.77
N GLY A 273 7.71 -6.41 4.99
CA GLY A 273 7.12 -5.59 3.91
C GLY A 273 8.17 -4.71 3.24
N THR A 274 8.97 -3.97 4.02
CA THR A 274 10.04 -3.10 3.51
C THR A 274 11.02 -3.86 2.64
N LEU A 275 11.49 -5.02 3.09
CA LEU A 275 12.45 -5.84 2.35
C LEU A 275 11.91 -6.27 0.97
N THR A 276 10.58 -6.45 0.84
CA THR A 276 9.99 -6.80 -0.47
C THR A 276 10.07 -5.67 -1.51
N ALA A 277 10.25 -4.42 -1.09
CA ALA A 277 10.43 -3.29 -2.01
C ALA A 277 11.88 -3.15 -2.50
N LEU A 278 12.86 -3.70 -1.78
CA LEU A 278 14.29 -3.47 -2.05
C LEU A 278 14.71 -3.97 -3.42
N GLU A 279 14.10 -5.04 -3.93
CA GLU A 279 14.43 -5.54 -5.26
C GLU A 279 14.12 -4.53 -6.38
N GLN A 280 13.09 -3.73 -6.22
CA GLN A 280 12.70 -2.71 -7.20
C GLN A 280 13.38 -1.36 -6.93
N LEU A 281 13.57 -1.01 -5.66
CA LEU A 281 14.19 0.25 -5.27
C LEU A 281 15.72 0.23 -5.36
N GLN A 282 16.34 -0.96 -5.29
CA GLN A 282 17.79 -1.19 -5.38
C GLN A 282 18.64 -0.18 -4.58
N PRO A 283 18.39 0.02 -3.26
CA PRO A 283 19.18 0.94 -2.46
C PRO A 283 20.63 0.44 -2.33
N ASN A 284 21.57 1.36 -2.23
CA ASN A 284 23.01 1.08 -2.07
C ASN A 284 23.35 0.76 -0.59
N VAL A 285 22.71 -0.27 -0.04
CA VAL A 285 22.93 -0.78 1.34
C VAL A 285 22.96 -2.30 1.32
N GLN A 286 23.51 -2.87 2.38
CA GLN A 286 23.53 -4.32 2.64
C GLN A 286 22.81 -4.60 3.95
#